data_19f6ac02bf9fa3630e492b111bcf237d
#
_entry.id   19f6ac02bf9fa3630e492b111bcf237d
#
_cell.length_a   1.000
_cell.length_b   1.000
_cell.length_c   1.000
_cell.angle_alpha   90.00
_cell.angle_beta   90.00
_cell.angle_gamma   90.00
#
_symmetry.space_group_name_H-M   'P 1'
#
loop_
_entity.id
_entity.type
_entity.pdbx_description
1 polymer ?
#
loop_
_entity_poly.entity_id
_entity_poly.type
_entity_poly.pdbx_seq_one_letter_code
_entity_poly.pdbx_strand_id
1 'polypeptide(L)'
;GDQGDVASVTIPTNETNTGNVEQVMTFAVPGSDDTYHFYKRGYKYISLGDKMIGQSIEVKSSDVRTNTITVKAGWEPIKDMKLTYQLYDPSVVGVLDPVESADAVVESAAFAYGDTVSIMTLDESAYIQNKGYYFAGWKIEGTDTIIDPSQTATMAATTDSGLVKESGALTDATNVAPVKLIGQWKYKEIELYVDGNKVDGSDAAVTGMYGTAMNHVITAKYKKDGAESESIQFTNGMQAVTTGLGTYGLSVNESANSYTITGTPNNVTTDAQSYTFTVTDTNDTSKTATFNLVFAVEKLPVIIGEVKDASTGGTLTKVYDNSDTIQVQTTASVTAQDGSVPDCITNDAIQVTFDATAKMLDTGSVKGKDVGTGKTIRLTSPRLSGNNANCYELLNVEEGHLDVANAATVTKRTLNVEVAYDVDSVLFGQDSPECTLTITNPDNIAQGNNNEEQNAYAADPNTFMTRYLGLNNKDAWETNRKIYSSPANAYYYIRPTFASNGNYEVVVANPPKFSVTRESSDGHFSIKETAVGGY
;
A
#
# COMPACT_ATOMS: atom_id res chain seq x y z
N GLY A 1 48.66 44.99 75.44
CA GLY A 1 48.73 44.25 74.25
C GLY A 1 48.11 45.03 73.13
N ASP A 2 48.89 45.32 72.20
CA ASP A 2 48.50 45.97 71.00
C ASP A 2 47.30 45.18 70.38
N GLN A 3 46.20 45.84 70.28
CA GLN A 3 45.19 45.39 69.36
C GLN A 3 45.85 45.42 68.01
N GLY A 4 46.36 44.28 67.61
CA GLY A 4 46.79 44.11 66.23
C GLY A 4 45.67 44.55 65.36
N ASP A 5 45.92 45.49 64.49
CA ASP A 5 44.96 45.99 63.51
C ASP A 5 44.37 44.83 62.80
N VAL A 6 43.11 44.51 63.08
CA VAL A 6 42.29 43.62 62.28
C VAL A 6 42.00 44.39 61.02
N ALA A 7 42.91 44.35 60.10
CA ALA A 7 42.85 45.20 58.93
C ALA A 7 41.71 44.80 57.93
N SER A 8 41.36 43.57 57.87
CA SER A 8 40.14 43.10 57.19
C SER A 8 39.82 41.64 57.52
N VAL A 9 38.58 41.35 57.68
CA VAL A 9 38.05 39.98 57.69
C VAL A 9 37.36 39.77 56.39
N THR A 10 37.82 38.86 55.55
CA THR A 10 37.09 38.47 54.39
C THR A 10 36.05 37.42 54.80
N ILE A 11 34.84 37.83 54.87
CA ILE A 11 33.72 36.91 55.12
C ILE A 11 33.46 36.12 53.83
N PRO A 12 33.48 34.78 53.90
CA PRO A 12 33.22 34.01 52.70
C PRO A 12 31.82 34.30 52.24
N THR A 13 31.71 34.88 51.05
CA THR A 13 30.46 34.97 50.33
C THR A 13 30.20 33.64 49.62
N ASN A 14 29.02 33.08 49.75
CA ASN A 14 28.66 31.95 48.96
C ASN A 14 28.32 32.45 47.54
N GLU A 15 29.26 32.32 46.63
CA GLU A 15 29.11 32.81 45.25
C GLU A 15 27.94 32.17 44.52
N THR A 16 27.49 31.00 44.98
CA THR A 16 26.31 30.32 44.41
C THR A 16 25.01 30.79 45.05
N ASN A 17 25.11 31.63 46.05
CA ASN A 17 23.95 32.11 46.76
C ASN A 17 23.39 33.38 46.12
N THR A 18 22.41 33.22 45.26
CA THR A 18 21.76 34.30 44.54
C THR A 18 20.49 34.78 45.24
N GLY A 19 20.63 35.26 46.47
CA GLY A 19 19.49 35.85 47.19
C GLY A 19 18.59 34.83 47.90
N ASN A 20 19.10 33.68 48.23
CA ASN A 20 18.36 32.63 48.91
C ASN A 20 18.42 32.81 50.44
N VAL A 21 17.31 32.52 51.11
CA VAL A 21 17.21 32.62 52.57
C VAL A 21 17.94 31.48 53.23
N GLU A 22 18.77 31.84 54.19
CA GLU A 22 19.55 30.92 55.01
C GLU A 22 19.49 31.34 56.46
N GLN A 23 20.04 30.53 57.34
CA GLN A 23 20.23 30.97 58.70
C GLN A 23 21.25 32.13 58.73
N VAL A 24 20.85 33.22 59.32
CA VAL A 24 21.67 34.44 59.35
C VAL A 24 22.90 34.27 60.24
N MET A 25 24.02 34.50 59.65
CA MET A 25 25.25 34.69 60.37
C MET A 25 25.56 36.19 60.43
N THR A 26 25.69 36.71 61.60
CA THR A 26 25.87 38.16 61.84
C THR A 26 27.27 38.46 62.31
N PHE A 27 27.93 39.39 61.66
CA PHE A 27 29.23 39.95 62.09
C PHE A 27 29.06 41.44 62.30
N ALA A 28 29.49 41.89 63.49
CA ALA A 28 29.69 43.30 63.72
C ALA A 28 31.07 43.70 63.15
N VAL A 29 31.11 44.79 62.43
CA VAL A 29 32.35 45.36 61.93
C VAL A 29 33.01 46.20 63.05
N PRO A 30 34.23 45.90 63.51
CA PRO A 30 34.84 46.67 64.52
C PRO A 30 34.95 48.14 64.12
N GLY A 31 34.43 49.04 64.94
CA GLY A 31 34.50 50.48 64.72
C GLY A 31 33.45 51.06 63.80
N SER A 32 32.48 50.26 63.41
CA SER A 32 31.28 50.74 62.72
C SER A 32 30.04 50.06 63.29
N ASP A 33 28.85 50.64 63.03
CA ASP A 33 27.57 50.04 63.39
C ASP A 33 27.06 49.05 62.30
N ASP A 34 27.87 48.76 61.32
CA ASP A 34 27.51 47.87 60.20
C ASP A 34 27.50 46.42 60.67
N THR A 35 26.49 45.76 60.27
CA THR A 35 26.27 44.31 60.47
C THR A 35 26.07 43.64 59.15
N TYR A 36 26.81 42.60 58.86
CA TYR A 36 26.72 41.82 57.67
C TYR A 36 25.99 40.53 57.98
N HIS A 37 24.99 40.18 57.09
CA HIS A 37 24.18 39.01 57.22
C HIS A 37 24.51 38.08 56.04
N PHE A 38 24.74 36.82 56.33
CA PHE A 38 25.03 35.78 55.34
C PHE A 38 24.08 34.62 55.52
N TYR A 39 23.64 34.05 54.43
CA TYR A 39 22.75 32.91 54.48
C TYR A 39 22.96 32.00 53.26
N LYS A 40 22.54 30.75 53.41
CA LYS A 40 22.54 29.76 52.33
C LYS A 40 21.25 28.95 52.40
N ARG A 41 20.40 29.08 51.35
CA ARG A 41 19.09 28.45 51.32
C ARG A 41 19.18 26.94 51.56
N GLY A 42 18.36 26.44 52.45
CA GLY A 42 18.30 25.02 52.77
C GLY A 42 19.40 24.50 53.68
N TYR A 43 20.23 25.41 54.21
CA TYR A 43 21.34 25.05 55.09
C TYR A 43 21.29 25.82 56.39
N LYS A 44 21.75 25.17 57.46
CA LYS A 44 22.00 25.80 58.74
C LYS A 44 23.47 26.18 58.84
N TYR A 45 23.74 27.36 59.32
CA TYR A 45 25.07 27.75 59.70
C TYR A 45 25.52 27.00 60.98
N ILE A 46 26.64 26.33 60.95
CA ILE A 46 27.11 25.51 62.06
C ILE A 46 28.46 25.96 62.59
N SER A 47 29.28 26.56 61.75
CA SER A 47 30.66 26.94 62.19
C SER A 47 31.21 28.08 61.38
N LEU A 48 32.22 28.76 61.97
CA LEU A 48 33.09 29.69 61.30
C LEU A 48 34.53 29.23 61.51
N GLY A 49 35.21 28.88 60.43
CA GLY A 49 36.46 28.17 60.49
C GLY A 49 36.33 26.83 61.22
N ASP A 50 37.08 26.58 62.21
CA ASP A 50 37.06 25.38 63.06
C ASP A 50 36.16 25.50 64.31
N LYS A 51 35.50 26.62 64.48
CA LYS A 51 34.62 26.88 65.64
C LYS A 51 33.16 26.67 65.29
N MET A 52 32.51 25.98 66.20
CA MET A 52 31.05 25.80 66.13
C MET A 52 30.33 27.08 66.59
N ILE A 53 29.03 27.20 66.21
CA ILE A 53 28.20 28.32 66.65
C ILE A 53 28.27 28.47 68.19
N GLY A 54 28.44 29.71 68.64
CA GLY A 54 28.56 30.04 70.04
C GLY A 54 29.98 29.88 70.62
N GLN A 55 30.94 29.43 69.86
CA GLN A 55 32.36 29.41 70.26
C GLN A 55 33.09 30.66 69.77
N SER A 56 33.97 31.20 70.61
CA SER A 56 34.75 32.34 70.21
C SER A 56 35.92 31.96 69.29
N ILE A 57 36.16 32.80 68.28
CA ILE A 57 37.33 32.70 67.41
C ILE A 57 38.40 33.60 67.94
N GLU A 58 39.53 32.99 68.27
CA GLU A 58 40.76 33.76 68.68
C GLU A 58 41.59 33.99 67.41
N VAL A 59 41.71 35.25 67.01
CA VAL A 59 42.58 35.66 65.91
C VAL A 59 43.95 36.05 66.46
N LYS A 60 44.99 35.35 66.05
CA LYS A 60 46.38 35.64 66.42
C LYS A 60 47.02 36.49 65.34
N SER A 61 47.98 37.30 65.73
CA SER A 61 48.74 38.10 64.76
C SER A 61 49.45 37.29 63.69
N SER A 62 49.77 36.02 63.98
CA SER A 62 50.29 35.05 63.00
C SER A 62 49.31 34.65 61.93
N ASP A 63 48.03 34.83 62.18
CA ASP A 63 46.93 34.41 61.24
C ASP A 63 46.61 35.51 60.23
N VAL A 64 47.18 36.72 60.46
CA VAL A 64 46.99 37.87 59.58
C VAL A 64 48.09 37.87 58.52
N ARG A 65 47.81 37.45 57.36
CA ARG A 65 48.69 37.58 56.20
C ARG A 65 48.12 38.67 55.28
N THR A 66 48.99 39.66 54.97
CA THR A 66 48.56 40.76 54.08
C THR A 66 47.34 41.54 54.56
N ASN A 67 47.17 41.71 55.86
CA ASN A 67 46.03 42.40 56.49
C ASN A 67 44.67 41.77 56.17
N THR A 68 44.65 40.49 55.85
CA THR A 68 43.41 39.80 55.52
C THR A 68 43.36 38.44 56.19
N ILE A 69 42.30 38.17 56.93
CA ILE A 69 41.98 36.86 57.48
C ILE A 69 40.80 36.33 56.70
N THR A 70 40.92 35.13 56.08
CA THR A 70 39.87 34.46 55.44
C THR A 70 39.33 33.36 56.32
N VAL A 71 38.05 33.41 56.64
CA VAL A 71 37.37 32.39 57.45
C VAL A 71 36.26 31.80 56.61
N LYS A 72 36.17 30.48 56.60
CA LYS A 72 35.12 29.78 55.85
C LYS A 72 33.95 29.45 56.76
N ALA A 73 32.70 29.75 56.31
CA ALA A 73 31.49 29.32 57.00
C ALA A 73 31.21 27.83 56.71
N GLY A 74 30.94 27.10 57.80
CA GLY A 74 30.44 25.73 57.68
C GLY A 74 28.91 25.70 57.64
N TRP A 75 28.38 24.95 56.72
CA TRP A 75 26.95 24.82 56.50
C TRP A 75 26.56 23.36 56.56
N GLU A 76 25.43 23.05 57.20
CA GLU A 76 24.83 21.74 57.22
C GLU A 76 23.47 21.82 56.52
N PRO A 77 23.17 20.92 55.58
CA PRO A 77 21.85 20.91 54.94
C PRO A 77 20.75 20.65 55.97
N ILE A 78 19.61 21.26 55.74
CA ILE A 78 18.39 20.97 56.52
C ILE A 78 18.01 19.52 56.25
N LYS A 79 17.80 18.75 57.30
CA LYS A 79 17.47 17.33 57.28
C LYS A 79 16.00 17.13 57.64
N ASP A 80 15.58 15.86 57.58
CA ASP A 80 14.26 15.40 57.98
C ASP A 80 13.08 15.97 57.16
N MET A 81 13.37 16.41 55.94
CA MET A 81 12.33 16.83 55.01
C MET A 81 11.63 15.63 54.38
N LYS A 82 10.31 15.60 54.44
CA LYS A 82 9.49 14.54 53.83
C LYS A 82 8.57 15.13 52.76
N LEU A 83 8.53 14.49 51.59
CA LEU A 83 7.54 14.82 50.58
C LEU A 83 6.18 14.25 50.98
N THR A 84 5.15 15.04 50.78
CA THR A 84 3.78 14.64 51.00
C THR A 84 3.14 14.32 49.64
N TYR A 85 2.72 13.10 49.46
CA TYR A 85 1.98 12.65 48.28
C TYR A 85 0.51 12.55 48.61
N GLN A 86 -0.31 13.38 47.99
CA GLN A 86 -1.77 13.26 48.00
C GLN A 86 -2.19 12.50 46.79
N LEU A 87 -2.83 11.33 46.97
CA LEU A 87 -3.04 10.36 45.88
C LEU A 87 -3.93 10.85 44.76
N TYR A 88 -4.79 11.86 44.99
CA TYR A 88 -5.65 12.48 43.99
C TYR A 88 -5.99 13.91 44.35
N ASP A 89 -6.51 14.69 43.38
CA ASP A 89 -6.95 16.06 43.59
C ASP A 89 -8.40 16.05 44.07
N PRO A 90 -8.66 16.45 45.32
CA PRO A 90 -10.04 16.46 45.87
C PRO A 90 -10.97 17.45 45.19
N SER A 91 -10.45 18.39 44.38
CA SER A 91 -11.26 19.32 43.59
C SER A 91 -11.84 18.69 42.33
N VAL A 92 -11.34 17.52 41.90
CA VAL A 92 -11.83 16.80 40.74
C VAL A 92 -12.83 15.74 41.17
N VAL A 93 -14.08 16.11 41.25
CA VAL A 93 -15.17 15.26 41.76
C VAL A 93 -15.54 14.20 40.70
N GLY A 94 -15.71 12.94 41.12
CA GLY A 94 -16.30 11.86 40.33
C GLY A 94 -15.36 11.03 39.45
N VAL A 95 -14.06 11.33 39.45
CA VAL A 95 -13.09 10.66 38.62
C VAL A 95 -12.61 9.33 39.18
N LEU A 96 -12.56 9.23 40.52
CA LEU A 96 -12.09 8.04 41.22
C LEU A 96 -13.03 7.77 42.41
N ASP A 97 -13.50 6.54 42.54
CA ASP A 97 -13.88 6.05 43.85
C ASP A 97 -12.59 5.79 44.61
N PRO A 98 -12.24 6.60 45.59
CA PRO A 98 -11.11 6.26 46.42
C PRO A 98 -11.42 4.95 47.13
N VAL A 99 -10.53 4.03 47.06
CA VAL A 99 -10.67 2.74 47.71
C VAL A 99 -10.82 2.90 49.21
N GLU A 100 -10.30 3.99 49.79
CA GLU A 100 -10.49 4.41 51.17
C GLU A 100 -10.17 5.90 51.30
N SER A 101 -11.11 6.71 51.59
CA SER A 101 -11.06 8.13 51.89
C SER A 101 -10.33 9.10 50.96
N ALA A 102 -10.99 10.18 50.66
CA ALA A 102 -10.56 11.29 49.82
C ALA A 102 -9.25 11.97 50.25
N ASP A 103 -8.73 11.65 51.41
CA ASP A 103 -7.56 12.26 52.04
C ASP A 103 -6.35 11.35 52.13
N ALA A 104 -6.27 10.32 51.29
CA ALA A 104 -5.11 9.40 51.30
C ALA A 104 -3.83 10.18 51.00
N VAL A 105 -3.04 10.36 52.05
CA VAL A 105 -1.74 11.04 51.99
C VAL A 105 -0.66 10.08 52.41
N VAL A 106 0.41 10.03 51.63
CA VAL A 106 1.60 9.21 51.90
C VAL A 106 2.79 10.14 52.08
N GLU A 107 3.56 9.92 53.12
CA GLU A 107 4.83 10.62 53.31
C GLU A 107 6.02 9.79 52.79
N SER A 108 6.99 10.45 52.19
CA SER A 108 8.25 9.82 51.81
C SER A 108 9.12 9.52 53.02
N ALA A 109 10.26 8.82 52.80
CA ALA A 109 11.37 8.83 53.72
C ALA A 109 11.90 10.29 53.92
N ALA A 110 12.67 10.50 54.99
CA ALA A 110 13.29 11.80 55.24
C ALA A 110 14.51 11.99 54.33
N PHE A 111 14.63 13.21 53.79
CA PHE A 111 15.75 13.66 52.94
C PHE A 111 16.39 14.92 53.51
N ALA A 112 17.61 15.17 53.10
CA ALA A 112 18.29 16.44 53.32
C ALA A 112 18.13 17.37 52.10
N TYR A 113 18.25 18.66 52.29
CA TYR A 113 18.34 19.62 51.20
C TYR A 113 19.52 19.28 50.28
N GLY A 114 19.26 19.21 48.96
CA GLY A 114 20.24 18.83 47.96
C GLY A 114 20.24 17.34 47.59
N ASP A 115 19.53 16.51 48.33
CA ASP A 115 19.41 15.08 48.01
C ASP A 115 18.65 14.84 46.70
N THR A 116 19.01 13.80 45.98
CA THR A 116 18.24 13.29 44.88
C THR A 116 17.18 12.30 45.39
N VAL A 117 15.96 12.49 44.98
CA VAL A 117 14.81 11.71 45.40
C VAL A 117 14.20 10.99 44.21
N SER A 118 13.93 9.69 44.34
CA SER A 118 13.10 8.97 43.42
C SER A 118 11.63 9.28 43.71
N ILE A 119 10.91 9.74 42.69
CA ILE A 119 9.49 10.06 42.83
C ILE A 119 8.69 8.77 42.98
N MET A 120 7.72 8.77 43.90
CA MET A 120 6.90 7.60 44.20
C MET A 120 6.15 7.15 42.95
N THR A 121 6.20 5.85 42.67
CA THR A 121 5.34 5.18 41.68
C THR A 121 4.10 4.67 42.37
N LEU A 122 2.97 4.67 41.62
CA LEU A 122 1.71 4.10 42.08
C LEU A 122 1.42 2.81 41.32
N ASP A 123 0.98 1.78 42.06
CA ASP A 123 0.26 0.67 41.46
C ASP A 123 -1.17 1.13 41.16
N GLU A 124 -1.45 1.43 39.91
CA GLU A 124 -2.74 1.91 39.47
C GLU A 124 -3.87 0.96 39.86
N SER A 125 -3.62 -0.34 39.84
CA SER A 125 -4.62 -1.36 40.16
C SER A 125 -5.08 -1.34 41.61
N ALA A 126 -4.25 -0.80 42.52
CA ALA A 126 -4.58 -0.68 43.93
C ALA A 126 -5.54 0.49 44.22
N TYR A 127 -5.61 1.46 43.33
CA TYR A 127 -6.34 2.73 43.56
C TYR A 127 -7.49 2.97 42.58
N ILE A 128 -7.49 2.28 41.42
CA ILE A 128 -8.51 2.46 40.39
C ILE A 128 -9.25 1.15 40.15
N GLN A 129 -10.49 1.11 40.51
CA GLN A 129 -11.36 0.00 40.12
C GLN A 129 -11.80 0.17 38.66
N ASN A 130 -10.92 -0.17 37.70
CA ASN A 130 -11.27 -0.30 36.26
C ASN A 130 -12.07 0.83 35.60
N LYS A 131 -11.82 2.08 35.96
CA LYS A 131 -12.64 3.20 35.45
C LYS A 131 -12.09 3.91 34.20
N GLY A 132 -11.15 3.29 33.47
CA GLY A 132 -10.63 3.85 32.24
C GLY A 132 -9.70 5.06 32.43
N TYR A 133 -9.13 5.23 33.61
CA TYR A 133 -8.15 6.27 33.94
C TYR A 133 -6.75 5.67 34.15
N TYR A 134 -5.72 6.50 33.94
CA TYR A 134 -4.33 6.16 34.22
C TYR A 134 -3.68 7.24 35.05
N PHE A 135 -2.66 6.89 35.81
CA PHE A 135 -1.87 7.83 36.60
C PHE A 135 -0.93 8.60 35.68
N ALA A 136 -1.11 9.93 35.59
CA ALA A 136 -0.36 10.80 34.68
C ALA A 136 0.87 11.46 35.33
N GLY A 137 1.04 11.30 36.64
CA GLY A 137 2.17 11.86 37.38
C GLY A 137 1.72 12.69 38.59
N TRP A 138 2.67 13.35 39.19
CA TRP A 138 2.51 14.15 40.41
C TRP A 138 2.58 15.64 40.09
N LYS A 139 1.50 16.38 40.33
CA LYS A 139 1.49 17.84 40.22
C LYS A 139 2.04 18.48 41.47
N ILE A 140 2.97 19.40 41.32
CA ILE A 140 3.47 20.22 42.43
C ILE A 140 2.37 21.20 42.82
N GLU A 141 1.96 21.16 44.11
CA GLU A 141 0.91 22.04 44.62
C GLU A 141 1.20 23.52 44.33
N GLY A 142 0.20 24.22 43.80
CA GLY A 142 0.30 25.64 43.43
C GLY A 142 1.04 25.94 42.13
N THR A 143 1.40 24.92 41.36
CA THR A 143 2.03 25.06 40.04
C THR A 143 1.30 24.21 39.01
N ASP A 144 1.63 24.36 37.71
CA ASP A 144 1.18 23.48 36.64
C ASP A 144 2.18 22.38 36.27
N THR A 145 3.28 22.27 37.03
CA THR A 145 4.32 21.28 36.77
C THR A 145 3.88 19.90 37.25
N ILE A 146 3.91 18.92 36.33
CA ILE A 146 3.66 17.50 36.60
C ILE A 146 5.00 16.76 36.47
N ILE A 147 5.33 15.98 37.51
CA ILE A 147 6.52 15.15 37.54
C ILE A 147 6.11 13.70 37.22
N ASP A 148 6.80 13.09 36.25
CA ASP A 148 6.63 11.70 35.92
C ASP A 148 7.14 10.80 37.07
N PRO A 149 6.37 9.80 37.52
CA PRO A 149 6.78 8.88 38.57
C PRO A 149 8.03 8.04 38.25
N SER A 150 8.43 7.98 36.98
CA SER A 150 9.71 7.32 36.59
C SER A 150 10.93 8.18 36.75
N GLN A 151 10.76 9.48 37.06
CA GLN A 151 11.85 10.45 37.16
C GLN A 151 12.41 10.57 38.57
N THR A 152 13.60 11.15 38.67
CA THR A 152 14.19 11.61 39.90
C THR A 152 14.10 13.13 39.96
N ALA A 153 14.02 13.68 41.16
CA ALA A 153 14.02 15.12 41.41
C ALA A 153 15.01 15.46 42.55
N THR A 154 15.29 16.72 42.72
CA THR A 154 16.23 17.19 43.76
C THR A 154 15.47 17.93 44.85
N MET A 155 15.86 17.72 46.11
CA MET A 155 15.34 18.47 47.25
C MET A 155 16.00 19.85 47.29
N ALA A 156 15.74 20.64 46.25
CA ALA A 156 16.23 22.00 46.05
C ALA A 156 15.07 22.96 45.86
N ALA A 157 15.33 24.24 45.75
CA ALA A 157 14.28 25.24 45.56
C ALA A 157 13.44 24.99 44.29
N THR A 158 12.14 25.22 44.34
CA THR A 158 11.23 25.09 43.19
C THR A 158 11.59 26.04 42.04
N THR A 159 12.19 27.18 42.35
CA THR A 159 12.76 28.08 41.34
C THR A 159 13.87 27.45 40.52
N ASP A 160 14.54 26.41 41.05
CA ASP A 160 15.59 25.64 40.42
C ASP A 160 15.07 24.26 39.97
N SER A 161 13.75 24.14 39.74
CA SER A 161 13.07 22.89 39.38
C SER A 161 13.15 21.79 40.45
N GLY A 162 13.35 22.19 41.71
CA GLY A 162 13.42 21.28 42.86
C GLY A 162 12.07 21.11 43.58
N LEU A 163 12.09 20.34 44.66
CA LEU A 163 10.92 19.92 45.45
C LEU A 163 10.81 20.65 46.80
N VAL A 164 11.45 21.79 46.96
CA VAL A 164 11.45 22.59 48.21
C VAL A 164 10.97 24.00 47.90
N LYS A 165 9.90 24.44 48.59
CA LYS A 165 9.38 25.80 48.51
C LYS A 165 9.73 26.60 49.74
N GLU A 166 9.77 27.91 49.60
CA GLU A 166 9.92 28.82 50.72
C GLU A 166 8.58 28.94 51.47
N SER A 167 8.60 28.79 52.78
CA SER A 167 7.38 28.76 53.62
C SER A 167 7.22 29.96 54.52
N GLY A 168 8.08 30.95 54.44
CA GLY A 168 8.05 32.14 55.29
C GLY A 168 8.89 33.29 54.75
N ALA A 169 9.32 34.18 55.63
CA ALA A 169 10.17 35.29 55.24
C ALA A 169 11.53 34.83 54.73
N LEU A 170 12.04 35.46 53.69
CA LEU A 170 13.36 35.17 53.10
C LEU A 170 14.56 35.50 53.96
N THR A 171 14.34 35.89 55.21
CA THR A 171 15.37 36.24 56.21
C THR A 171 15.84 35.06 57.04
N ASP A 172 15.20 33.90 56.92
CA ASP A 172 15.56 32.70 57.68
C ASP A 172 15.86 31.53 56.71
N ALA A 173 17.05 31.01 56.79
CA ALA A 173 17.51 29.88 55.97
C ALA A 173 16.70 28.59 56.20
N THR A 174 16.05 28.48 57.33
CA THR A 174 15.22 27.31 57.69
C THR A 174 13.78 27.42 57.21
N ASN A 175 13.36 28.57 56.69
CA ASN A 175 12.01 28.80 56.14
C ASN A 175 11.82 28.12 54.76
N VAL A 176 12.20 26.87 54.70
CA VAL A 176 12.00 26.01 53.53
C VAL A 176 11.16 24.80 53.91
N ALA A 177 10.29 24.42 53.05
CA ALA A 177 9.43 23.24 53.23
C ALA A 177 9.34 22.41 51.98
N PRO A 178 9.27 21.09 52.10
CA PRO A 178 9.00 20.23 50.97
C PRO A 178 7.64 20.58 50.30
N VAL A 179 7.56 20.41 49.00
CA VAL A 179 6.31 20.59 48.28
C VAL A 179 5.34 19.43 48.57
N LYS A 180 4.06 19.69 48.43
CA LYS A 180 3.04 18.68 48.37
C LYS A 180 2.85 18.26 46.90
N LEU A 181 2.83 16.98 46.66
CA LEU A 181 2.63 16.37 45.34
C LEU A 181 1.21 15.80 45.25
N ILE A 182 0.46 16.22 44.24
CA ILE A 182 -0.94 15.86 44.05
C ILE A 182 -1.04 14.95 42.85
N GLY A 183 -1.51 13.73 43.02
CA GLY A 183 -1.69 12.73 41.97
C GLY A 183 -2.65 13.20 40.89
N GLN A 184 -2.20 13.12 39.67
CA GLN A 184 -2.98 13.50 38.49
C GLN A 184 -3.40 12.25 37.75
N TRP A 185 -4.70 12.14 37.50
CA TRP A 185 -5.31 11.04 36.78
C TRP A 185 -5.91 11.56 35.48
N LYS A 186 -5.70 10.83 34.39
CA LYS A 186 -6.23 11.18 33.08
C LYS A 186 -7.06 10.03 32.53
N TYR A 187 -8.13 10.36 31.85
CA TYR A 187 -8.92 9.36 31.14
C TYR A 187 -8.12 8.83 29.95
N LYS A 188 -8.18 7.51 29.74
CA LYS A 188 -7.44 6.82 28.68
C LYS A 188 -7.93 7.16 27.28
N GLU A 189 -9.06 7.86 27.15
CA GLU A 189 -9.76 8.13 25.89
C GLU A 189 -10.12 6.86 25.11
N ILE A 190 -11.05 6.98 24.18
CA ILE A 190 -11.52 5.86 23.37
C ILE A 190 -11.00 6.04 21.95
N GLU A 191 -10.48 5.00 21.38
CA GLU A 191 -10.12 4.93 19.96
C GLU A 191 -10.75 3.70 19.31
N LEU A 192 -10.83 3.73 17.97
CA LEU A 192 -11.47 2.69 17.16
C LEU A 192 -10.46 1.94 16.33
N TYR A 193 -10.75 0.67 16.08
CA TYR A 193 -9.97 -0.22 15.22
C TYR A 193 -10.88 -0.91 14.22
N VAL A 194 -10.43 -1.08 12.99
CA VAL A 194 -11.05 -1.91 11.96
C VAL A 194 -10.09 -3.04 11.63
N ASP A 195 -10.53 -4.28 11.81
CA ASP A 195 -9.73 -5.49 11.58
C ASP A 195 -8.36 -5.46 12.29
N GLY A 196 -8.36 -4.91 13.51
CA GLY A 196 -7.15 -4.76 14.33
C GLY A 196 -6.26 -3.56 13.96
N ASN A 197 -6.59 -2.82 12.92
CA ASN A 197 -5.87 -1.61 12.53
C ASN A 197 -6.52 -0.38 13.15
N LYS A 198 -5.71 0.49 13.73
CA LYS A 198 -6.18 1.73 14.32
C LYS A 198 -6.78 2.65 13.26
N VAL A 199 -7.91 3.25 13.59
CA VAL A 199 -8.55 4.28 12.78
C VAL A 199 -7.91 5.63 13.09
N ASP A 200 -7.42 6.31 12.06
CA ASP A 200 -6.92 7.67 12.17
C ASP A 200 -8.10 8.66 12.06
N GLY A 201 -8.31 9.44 13.12
CA GLY A 201 -9.45 10.36 13.19
C GLY A 201 -10.75 9.67 13.60
N SER A 202 -11.86 10.06 12.98
CA SER A 202 -13.22 9.59 13.33
C SER A 202 -13.86 8.64 12.32
N ASP A 203 -13.25 8.45 11.14
CA ASP A 203 -13.86 7.75 10.01
C ASP A 203 -13.31 6.33 9.86
N ALA A 204 -14.10 5.35 10.25
CA ALA A 204 -13.83 3.93 10.05
C ALA A 204 -14.27 3.51 8.64
N ALA A 205 -13.33 3.37 7.73
CA ALA A 205 -13.59 2.95 6.36
C ALA A 205 -13.72 1.42 6.25
N VAL A 206 -14.80 0.97 5.63
CA VAL A 206 -15.05 -0.44 5.31
C VAL A 206 -15.53 -0.53 3.87
N THR A 207 -14.83 -1.33 3.07
CA THR A 207 -15.17 -1.51 1.65
C THR A 207 -15.45 -2.98 1.38
N GLY A 208 -16.60 -3.26 0.78
CA GLY A 208 -16.97 -4.57 0.23
C GLY A 208 -16.95 -4.57 -1.29
N MET A 209 -17.12 -5.75 -1.87
CA MET A 209 -17.27 -5.96 -3.30
C MET A 209 -18.56 -6.73 -3.57
N TYR A 210 -19.31 -6.32 -4.58
CA TYR A 210 -20.54 -7.00 -4.97
C TYR A 210 -20.35 -8.51 -5.14
N GLY A 211 -21.25 -9.29 -4.57
CA GLY A 211 -21.22 -10.75 -4.69
C GLY A 211 -20.08 -11.47 -3.99
N THR A 212 -19.22 -10.75 -3.26
CA THR A 212 -18.09 -11.32 -2.51
C THR A 212 -18.36 -11.26 -1.00
N ALA A 213 -18.24 -12.39 -0.33
CA ALA A 213 -18.45 -12.44 1.12
C ALA A 213 -17.42 -11.57 1.84
N MET A 214 -17.89 -10.80 2.83
CA MET A 214 -17.05 -9.94 3.66
C MET A 214 -17.23 -10.24 5.14
N ASN A 215 -16.19 -9.94 5.92
CA ASN A 215 -16.19 -10.05 7.36
C ASN A 215 -15.22 -8.99 7.92
N HIS A 216 -15.77 -7.94 8.54
CA HIS A 216 -15.00 -6.88 9.15
C HIS A 216 -15.37 -6.73 10.61
N VAL A 217 -14.39 -6.55 11.47
CA VAL A 217 -14.56 -6.38 12.91
C VAL A 217 -14.16 -4.95 13.28
N ILE A 218 -15.10 -4.22 13.88
CA ILE A 218 -14.86 -2.89 14.42
C ILE A 218 -14.81 -3.01 15.94
N THR A 219 -13.71 -2.58 16.54
CA THR A 219 -13.46 -2.71 18.00
C THR A 219 -13.11 -1.35 18.59
N ALA A 220 -13.73 -1.01 19.71
CA ALA A 220 -13.36 0.16 20.49
C ALA A 220 -12.43 -0.25 21.64
N LYS A 221 -11.38 0.52 21.86
CA LYS A 221 -10.34 0.26 22.87
C LYS A 221 -9.94 1.54 23.57
N TYR A 222 -9.26 1.42 24.72
CA TYR A 222 -8.62 2.57 25.32
C TYR A 222 -7.39 2.99 24.51
N LYS A 223 -7.29 4.29 24.23
CA LYS A 223 -6.21 4.88 23.44
C LYS A 223 -4.86 4.76 24.12
N LYS A 224 -4.81 4.93 25.44
CA LYS A 224 -3.56 4.99 26.20
C LYS A 224 -2.73 3.70 26.07
N ASP A 225 -3.36 2.54 26.05
CA ASP A 225 -2.71 1.22 26.10
C ASP A 225 -3.27 0.20 25.10
N GLY A 226 -4.28 0.60 24.30
CA GLY A 226 -4.96 -0.30 23.38
C GLY A 226 -5.75 -1.41 24.07
N ALA A 227 -6.03 -1.24 25.38
CA ALA A 227 -6.75 -2.25 26.16
C ALA A 227 -8.23 -2.32 25.79
N GLU A 228 -8.74 -3.55 25.68
CA GLU A 228 -10.17 -3.81 25.56
C GLU A 228 -10.84 -3.78 26.92
N SER A 229 -12.09 -3.33 26.96
CA SER A 229 -12.90 -3.34 28.17
C SER A 229 -14.36 -3.50 27.81
N GLU A 230 -15.07 -4.37 28.53
CA GLU A 230 -16.51 -4.54 28.40
C GLU A 230 -17.30 -3.29 28.82
N SER A 231 -16.68 -2.35 29.55
CA SER A 231 -17.30 -1.06 29.90
C SER A 231 -17.37 -0.13 28.70
N ILE A 232 -16.56 -0.31 27.66
CA ILE A 232 -16.62 0.47 26.43
C ILE A 232 -17.70 -0.14 25.54
N GLN A 233 -18.78 0.58 25.28
CA GLN A 233 -19.93 0.06 24.56
C GLN A 233 -20.42 1.02 23.45
N PHE A 234 -20.93 0.44 22.38
CA PHE A 234 -21.62 1.17 21.33
C PHE A 234 -23.02 1.53 21.82
N THR A 235 -23.35 2.80 21.98
CA THR A 235 -24.57 3.25 22.66
C THR A 235 -25.58 3.92 21.76
N ASN A 236 -25.15 4.69 20.77
CA ASN A 236 -26.04 5.40 19.85
C ASN A 236 -25.60 5.21 18.40
N GLY A 237 -26.55 5.26 17.46
CA GLY A 237 -26.27 5.18 16.03
C GLY A 237 -26.22 3.77 15.44
N MET A 238 -26.07 2.72 16.24
CA MET A 238 -25.95 1.34 15.75
C MET A 238 -27.19 0.84 15.01
N GLN A 239 -28.39 1.30 15.39
CA GLN A 239 -29.59 0.97 14.63
C GLN A 239 -29.53 1.52 13.19
N ALA A 240 -29.00 2.71 12.99
CA ALA A 240 -28.81 3.29 11.64
C ALA A 240 -27.76 2.50 10.85
N VAL A 241 -26.66 2.09 11.48
CA VAL A 241 -25.64 1.19 10.89
C VAL A 241 -26.28 -0.11 10.43
N THR A 242 -26.99 -0.80 11.32
CA THR A 242 -27.62 -2.11 11.04
C THR A 242 -28.66 -2.01 9.93
N THR A 243 -29.53 -1.00 9.97
CA THR A 243 -30.56 -0.78 8.95
C THR A 243 -29.94 -0.42 7.60
N GLY A 244 -28.96 0.48 7.61
CA GLY A 244 -28.28 0.92 6.40
C GLY A 244 -27.52 -0.20 5.71
N LEU A 245 -26.71 -0.96 6.44
CA LEU A 245 -25.97 -2.12 5.89
C LEU A 245 -26.89 -3.26 5.45
N GLY A 246 -28.04 -3.44 6.14
CA GLY A 246 -29.06 -4.40 5.75
C GLY A 246 -29.63 -4.18 4.36
N THR A 247 -29.65 -2.95 3.84
CA THR A 247 -30.08 -2.64 2.47
C THR A 247 -29.14 -3.22 1.41
N TYR A 248 -27.91 -3.54 1.79
CA TYR A 248 -26.90 -4.20 0.96
C TYR A 248 -26.77 -5.69 1.23
N GLY A 249 -27.69 -6.29 2.01
CA GLY A 249 -27.66 -7.72 2.32
C GLY A 249 -26.66 -8.12 3.40
N LEU A 250 -26.21 -7.16 4.21
CA LEU A 250 -25.23 -7.37 5.28
C LEU A 250 -25.90 -7.44 6.64
N SER A 251 -25.25 -8.14 7.56
CA SER A 251 -25.64 -8.29 8.95
C SER A 251 -24.62 -7.65 9.88
N VAL A 252 -25.09 -7.04 10.95
CA VAL A 252 -24.27 -6.48 12.03
C VAL A 252 -24.54 -7.28 13.29
N ASN A 253 -23.47 -7.86 13.86
CA ASN A 253 -23.52 -8.58 15.13
C ASN A 253 -22.74 -7.81 16.19
N GLU A 254 -23.43 -7.32 17.19
CA GLU A 254 -22.85 -6.51 18.27
C GLU A 254 -22.35 -7.39 19.42
N SER A 255 -21.25 -7.00 20.01
CA SER A 255 -20.69 -7.44 21.29
C SER A 255 -20.45 -6.22 22.16
N ALA A 256 -19.92 -6.36 23.38
CA ALA A 256 -19.78 -5.23 24.30
C ALA A 256 -18.99 -4.06 23.68
N ASN A 257 -17.75 -4.28 23.29
CA ASN A 257 -16.85 -3.26 22.76
C ASN A 257 -16.53 -3.44 21.26
N SER A 258 -17.28 -4.31 20.56
CA SER A 258 -17.07 -4.56 19.14
C SER A 258 -18.36 -4.87 18.40
N TYR A 259 -18.35 -4.68 17.10
CA TYR A 259 -19.35 -5.26 16.21
C TYR A 259 -18.69 -5.83 14.95
N THR A 260 -19.34 -6.84 14.39
CA THR A 260 -18.87 -7.52 13.19
C THR A 260 -19.86 -7.30 12.06
N ILE A 261 -19.36 -6.89 10.90
CA ILE A 261 -20.12 -6.75 9.65
C ILE A 261 -19.84 -7.99 8.81
N THR A 262 -20.89 -8.79 8.52
CA THR A 262 -20.77 -10.02 7.75
C THR A 262 -21.84 -10.10 6.67
N GLY A 263 -21.56 -10.89 5.65
CA GLY A 263 -22.50 -11.20 4.57
C GLY A 263 -21.89 -11.04 3.19
N THR A 264 -22.74 -11.18 2.16
CA THR A 264 -22.35 -10.97 0.77
C THR A 264 -23.16 -9.81 0.22
N PRO A 265 -22.53 -8.70 -0.17
CA PRO A 265 -23.25 -7.56 -0.71
C PRO A 265 -24.05 -7.90 -1.96
N ASN A 266 -25.32 -7.51 -1.96
CA ASN A 266 -26.28 -7.76 -3.05
C ASN A 266 -26.61 -6.52 -3.88
N ASN A 267 -25.91 -5.42 -3.63
CA ASN A 267 -25.99 -4.17 -4.39
C ASN A 267 -24.71 -3.36 -4.19
N VAL A 268 -24.46 -2.39 -5.06
CA VAL A 268 -23.33 -1.46 -4.98
C VAL A 268 -23.77 -0.12 -4.42
N THR A 269 -22.85 0.62 -3.80
CA THR A 269 -23.10 2.00 -3.40
C THR A 269 -22.80 2.93 -4.57
N THR A 270 -23.61 3.98 -4.73
CA THR A 270 -23.30 5.04 -5.71
C THR A 270 -22.14 5.91 -5.21
N ASP A 271 -22.25 6.27 -3.91
CA ASP A 271 -21.22 7.00 -3.16
C ASP A 271 -21.02 6.29 -1.82
N ALA A 272 -19.89 6.53 -1.18
CA ALA A 272 -19.66 6.01 0.18
C ALA A 272 -20.76 6.49 1.13
N GLN A 273 -21.33 5.57 1.88
CA GLN A 273 -22.35 5.85 2.90
C GLN A 273 -21.66 6.15 4.22
N SER A 274 -22.19 7.11 4.97
CA SER A 274 -21.66 7.46 6.29
C SER A 274 -22.72 7.30 7.36
N TYR A 275 -22.39 6.52 8.38
CA TYR A 275 -23.25 6.26 9.53
C TYR A 275 -22.54 6.68 10.80
N THR A 276 -23.09 7.69 11.50
CA THR A 276 -22.51 8.17 12.76
C THR A 276 -22.98 7.31 13.92
N PHE A 277 -22.05 6.93 14.79
CA PHE A 277 -22.31 6.19 16.01
C PHE A 277 -21.46 6.70 17.19
N THR A 278 -21.89 6.43 18.39
CA THR A 278 -21.23 6.85 19.63
C THR A 278 -20.81 5.64 20.45
N VAL A 279 -19.61 5.70 20.98
CA VAL A 279 -19.06 4.76 21.94
C VAL A 279 -18.98 5.44 23.30
N THR A 280 -19.43 4.78 24.35
CA THR A 280 -19.49 5.33 25.71
C THR A 280 -18.82 4.38 26.68
N ASP A 281 -18.04 4.91 27.64
CA ASP A 281 -17.60 4.16 28.80
C ASP A 281 -18.71 4.10 29.84
N THR A 282 -19.25 2.93 30.10
CA THR A 282 -20.37 2.74 31.03
C THR A 282 -20.01 2.98 32.49
N ASN A 283 -18.71 2.98 32.83
CA ASN A 283 -18.24 3.37 34.16
C ASN A 283 -18.30 4.89 34.39
N ASP A 284 -18.21 5.67 33.30
CA ASP A 284 -18.38 7.11 33.30
C ASP A 284 -19.06 7.54 32.00
N THR A 285 -20.37 7.65 32.03
CA THR A 285 -21.21 7.95 30.85
C THR A 285 -20.95 9.32 30.24
N SER A 286 -20.21 10.20 30.93
CA SER A 286 -19.73 11.46 30.37
C SER A 286 -18.57 11.27 29.38
N LYS A 287 -17.95 10.10 29.39
CA LYS A 287 -16.82 9.74 28.52
C LYS A 287 -17.34 9.03 27.29
N THR A 288 -17.45 9.78 26.22
CA THR A 288 -17.96 9.32 24.93
C THR A 288 -17.00 9.69 23.82
N ALA A 289 -17.02 8.90 22.74
CA ALA A 289 -16.35 9.22 21.49
C ALA A 289 -17.32 8.98 20.33
N THR A 290 -17.32 9.85 19.36
CA THR A 290 -18.18 9.77 18.17
C THR A 290 -17.36 9.43 16.95
N PHE A 291 -17.82 8.45 16.18
CA PHE A 291 -17.17 7.95 14.97
C PHE A 291 -18.18 7.86 13.83
N ASN A 292 -17.67 7.76 12.62
CA ASN A 292 -18.46 7.47 11.43
C ASN A 292 -18.00 6.14 10.84
N LEU A 293 -18.94 5.25 10.51
CA LEU A 293 -18.67 4.15 9.59
C LEU A 293 -18.82 4.69 8.17
N VAL A 294 -17.72 4.74 7.43
CA VAL A 294 -17.71 5.10 6.02
C VAL A 294 -17.69 3.81 5.21
N PHE A 295 -18.82 3.47 4.63
CA PHE A 295 -19.08 2.18 4.00
C PHE A 295 -19.28 2.32 2.48
N ALA A 296 -18.62 1.47 1.70
CA ALA A 296 -18.81 1.37 0.26
C ALA A 296 -18.86 -0.09 -0.20
N VAL A 297 -19.62 -0.35 -1.26
CA VAL A 297 -19.57 -1.59 -2.02
C VAL A 297 -19.18 -1.27 -3.44
N GLU A 298 -18.05 -1.80 -3.86
CA GLU A 298 -17.51 -1.65 -5.20
C GLU A 298 -18.13 -2.65 -6.17
N LYS A 299 -18.08 -2.32 -7.45
CA LYS A 299 -18.51 -3.23 -8.52
C LYS A 299 -17.57 -4.42 -8.61
N LEU A 300 -18.13 -5.58 -8.97
CA LEU A 300 -17.32 -6.76 -9.27
C LEU A 300 -16.66 -6.59 -10.64
N PRO A 301 -15.34 -6.52 -10.74
CA PRO A 301 -14.65 -6.43 -12.01
C PRO A 301 -14.71 -7.76 -12.75
N VAL A 302 -15.13 -7.71 -14.02
CA VAL A 302 -15.26 -8.89 -14.88
C VAL A 302 -14.50 -8.70 -16.18
N ILE A 303 -14.04 -9.82 -16.75
CA ILE A 303 -13.40 -9.89 -18.06
C ILE A 303 -14.25 -10.75 -19.00
N ILE A 304 -14.14 -10.46 -20.29
CA ILE A 304 -14.84 -11.23 -21.32
C ILE A 304 -14.27 -12.64 -21.40
N GLY A 305 -15.14 -13.62 -21.54
CA GLY A 305 -14.79 -15.00 -21.88
C GLY A 305 -14.55 -15.21 -23.38
N GLU A 306 -14.73 -16.43 -23.83
CA GLU A 306 -14.53 -16.80 -25.23
C GLU A 306 -15.56 -16.13 -26.16
N VAL A 307 -15.08 -15.48 -27.22
CA VAL A 307 -15.91 -14.95 -28.31
C VAL A 307 -16.04 -16.04 -29.39
N LYS A 308 -17.26 -16.34 -29.80
CA LYS A 308 -17.56 -17.44 -30.67
C LYS A 308 -18.00 -17.00 -32.06
N ASP A 309 -17.79 -17.87 -33.03
CA ASP A 309 -18.24 -17.68 -34.42
C ASP A 309 -19.75 -17.61 -34.50
N ALA A 310 -20.28 -16.66 -35.31
CA ALA A 310 -21.71 -16.39 -35.43
C ALA A 310 -22.50 -17.57 -36.01
N SER A 311 -21.88 -18.33 -36.90
CA SER A 311 -22.58 -19.40 -37.66
C SER A 311 -22.42 -20.77 -37.01
N THR A 312 -21.25 -21.07 -36.49
CA THR A 312 -20.90 -22.39 -35.94
C THR A 312 -21.05 -22.48 -34.43
N GLY A 313 -20.97 -21.33 -33.73
CA GLY A 313 -20.87 -21.29 -32.26
C GLY A 313 -19.58 -21.86 -31.73
N GLY A 314 -18.59 -22.15 -32.58
CA GLY A 314 -17.28 -22.64 -32.27
C GLY A 314 -16.24 -21.53 -32.23
N THR A 315 -14.97 -21.93 -32.35
CA THR A 315 -13.82 -21.00 -32.40
C THR A 315 -13.90 -20.10 -33.63
N LEU A 316 -13.47 -18.85 -33.47
CA LEU A 316 -13.45 -17.87 -34.55
C LEU A 316 -12.45 -18.27 -35.62
N THR A 317 -12.95 -18.80 -36.72
CA THR A 317 -12.13 -19.20 -37.85
C THR A 317 -12.79 -18.80 -39.16
N LYS A 318 -12.08 -18.16 -40.04
CA LYS A 318 -12.52 -17.87 -41.38
C LYS A 318 -11.49 -18.23 -42.43
N VAL A 319 -11.94 -18.52 -43.65
CA VAL A 319 -11.09 -18.61 -44.82
C VAL A 319 -10.73 -17.18 -45.28
N TYR A 320 -9.50 -16.97 -45.69
CA TYR A 320 -9.05 -15.68 -46.22
C TYR A 320 -10.04 -15.13 -47.29
N ASP A 321 -10.47 -13.90 -47.10
CA ASP A 321 -11.43 -13.21 -47.96
C ASP A 321 -11.04 -11.77 -48.27
N ASN A 322 -9.76 -11.40 -47.96
CA ASN A 322 -9.22 -10.07 -48.11
C ASN A 322 -9.91 -8.98 -47.26
N SER A 323 -10.64 -9.39 -46.21
CA SER A 323 -11.30 -8.51 -45.27
C SER A 323 -10.72 -8.65 -43.86
N ASP A 324 -10.59 -7.57 -43.13
CA ASP A 324 -10.16 -7.55 -41.72
C ASP A 324 -11.33 -7.76 -40.74
N THR A 325 -12.53 -8.05 -41.23
CA THR A 325 -13.70 -8.30 -40.38
C THR A 325 -14.02 -9.78 -40.23
N ILE A 326 -14.63 -10.15 -39.11
CA ILE A 326 -15.10 -11.49 -38.82
C ILE A 326 -16.47 -11.41 -38.11
N GLN A 327 -17.38 -12.33 -38.45
CA GLN A 327 -18.69 -12.38 -37.84
C GLN A 327 -18.63 -13.13 -36.51
N VAL A 328 -19.20 -12.54 -35.48
CA VAL A 328 -19.16 -13.06 -34.11
C VAL A 328 -20.58 -13.21 -33.57
N GLN A 329 -20.78 -14.16 -32.64
CA GLN A 329 -21.98 -14.12 -31.80
C GLN A 329 -22.02 -12.81 -31.05
N THR A 330 -23.20 -12.22 -30.87
CA THR A 330 -23.32 -10.89 -30.23
C THR A 330 -23.23 -10.91 -28.73
N THR A 331 -22.97 -12.06 -28.12
CA THR A 331 -22.83 -12.26 -26.68
C THR A 331 -21.67 -13.17 -26.37
N ALA A 332 -21.03 -12.90 -25.23
CA ALA A 332 -20.01 -13.76 -24.62
C ALA A 332 -20.24 -13.85 -23.11
N SER A 333 -19.85 -14.97 -22.52
CA SER A 333 -19.79 -15.11 -21.06
C SER A 333 -18.75 -14.19 -20.45
N VAL A 334 -18.80 -13.99 -19.14
CA VAL A 334 -17.79 -13.28 -18.37
C VAL A 334 -17.27 -14.16 -17.25
N THR A 335 -16.08 -13.83 -16.77
CA THR A 335 -15.49 -14.35 -15.53
C THR A 335 -15.07 -13.19 -14.66
N ALA A 336 -14.85 -13.40 -13.38
CA ALA A 336 -14.14 -12.44 -12.54
C ALA A 336 -12.71 -12.25 -13.06
N GLN A 337 -12.04 -11.21 -12.61
CA GLN A 337 -10.69 -10.86 -13.07
C GLN A 337 -9.66 -11.97 -12.86
N ASP A 338 -9.83 -12.79 -11.82
CA ASP A 338 -8.98 -13.96 -11.52
C ASP A 338 -9.33 -15.22 -12.34
N GLY A 339 -10.30 -15.12 -13.24
CA GLY A 339 -10.81 -16.22 -14.07
C GLY A 339 -11.84 -17.10 -13.38
N SER A 340 -12.21 -16.84 -12.13
CA SER A 340 -13.28 -17.55 -11.44
C SER A 340 -14.66 -17.14 -11.94
N VAL A 341 -15.68 -17.96 -11.64
CA VAL A 341 -17.09 -17.63 -11.91
C VAL A 341 -17.85 -17.66 -10.58
N PRO A 342 -17.82 -16.55 -9.79
CA PRO A 342 -18.65 -16.45 -8.60
C PRO A 342 -20.13 -16.69 -8.89
N ASP A 343 -20.85 -17.21 -7.89
CA ASP A 343 -22.29 -17.54 -8.03
C ASP A 343 -23.13 -16.36 -8.49
N CYS A 344 -22.78 -15.14 -8.11
CA CYS A 344 -23.49 -13.93 -8.53
C CYS A 344 -23.48 -13.75 -10.06
N ILE A 345 -22.36 -14.05 -10.75
CA ILE A 345 -22.28 -13.97 -12.22
C ILE A 345 -23.29 -14.91 -12.86
N THR A 346 -23.41 -16.13 -12.33
CA THR A 346 -24.36 -17.14 -12.83
C THR A 346 -25.81 -16.78 -12.50
N ASN A 347 -26.06 -16.37 -11.26
CA ASN A 347 -27.41 -16.03 -10.79
C ASN A 347 -27.97 -14.78 -11.48
N ASP A 348 -27.13 -13.81 -11.76
CA ASP A 348 -27.47 -12.59 -12.49
C ASP A 348 -27.47 -12.78 -14.02
N ALA A 349 -27.02 -13.94 -14.51
CA ALA A 349 -26.88 -14.26 -15.93
C ALA A 349 -26.08 -13.19 -16.69
N ILE A 350 -24.96 -12.77 -16.13
CA ILE A 350 -24.16 -11.69 -16.70
C ILE A 350 -23.44 -12.14 -17.96
N GLN A 351 -23.58 -11.34 -19.00
CA GLN A 351 -22.94 -11.51 -20.30
C GLN A 351 -22.43 -10.15 -20.81
N VAL A 352 -21.46 -10.20 -21.71
CA VAL A 352 -21.10 -9.05 -22.55
C VAL A 352 -21.88 -9.14 -23.85
N THR A 353 -22.51 -8.05 -24.25
CA THR A 353 -23.10 -7.87 -25.57
C THR A 353 -22.27 -6.92 -26.41
N PHE A 354 -22.17 -7.14 -27.71
CA PHE A 354 -21.40 -6.33 -28.65
C PHE A 354 -21.93 -6.48 -30.07
N ASP A 355 -21.41 -5.72 -31.01
CA ASP A 355 -21.82 -5.77 -32.40
C ASP A 355 -21.44 -7.12 -33.04
N ALA A 356 -22.26 -7.57 -34.01
CA ALA A 356 -22.09 -8.87 -34.68
C ALA A 356 -20.82 -8.99 -35.55
N THR A 357 -20.14 -7.88 -35.81
CA THR A 357 -18.93 -7.83 -36.61
C THR A 357 -17.78 -7.33 -35.78
N ALA A 358 -16.70 -8.12 -35.67
CA ALA A 358 -15.45 -7.74 -35.04
C ALA A 358 -14.38 -7.41 -36.08
N LYS A 359 -13.45 -6.53 -35.73
CA LYS A 359 -12.30 -6.19 -36.56
C LYS A 359 -11.06 -6.94 -36.09
N MET A 360 -10.39 -7.65 -37.00
CA MET A 360 -9.08 -8.23 -36.72
C MET A 360 -8.00 -7.16 -36.86
N LEU A 361 -7.18 -7.02 -35.81
CA LEU A 361 -6.18 -5.96 -35.72
C LEU A 361 -4.86 -6.38 -36.40
N ASP A 362 -4.15 -5.38 -36.92
CA ASP A 362 -2.79 -5.55 -37.38
C ASP A 362 -1.84 -5.76 -36.18
N THR A 363 -0.90 -6.70 -36.30
CA THR A 363 0.10 -6.95 -35.27
C THR A 363 1.49 -6.84 -35.90
N GLY A 364 2.17 -5.74 -35.65
CA GLY A 364 3.44 -5.44 -36.33
C GLY A 364 3.27 -5.36 -37.86
N SER A 365 4.01 -6.18 -38.59
CA SER A 365 3.91 -6.26 -40.06
C SER A 365 2.78 -7.19 -40.56
N VAL A 366 2.17 -7.98 -39.68
CA VAL A 366 1.12 -8.93 -40.05
C VAL A 366 -0.22 -8.20 -40.04
N LYS A 367 -0.87 -8.17 -41.20
CA LYS A 367 -2.19 -7.56 -41.33
C LYS A 367 -3.28 -8.42 -40.69
N GLY A 368 -4.30 -7.78 -40.10
CA GLY A 368 -5.43 -8.48 -39.49
C GLY A 368 -6.12 -9.44 -40.46
N LYS A 369 -6.24 -9.06 -41.72
CA LYS A 369 -6.87 -9.85 -42.81
C LYS A 369 -6.04 -11.06 -43.25
N ASP A 370 -4.72 -11.07 -43.06
CA ASP A 370 -3.84 -12.11 -43.61
C ASP A 370 -3.96 -13.44 -42.86
N VAL A 371 -3.62 -14.53 -43.52
CA VAL A 371 -3.58 -15.88 -42.91
C VAL A 371 -2.71 -15.90 -41.66
N GLY A 372 -3.20 -16.55 -40.63
CA GLY A 372 -2.51 -16.68 -39.34
C GLY A 372 -3.44 -17.07 -38.21
N THR A 373 -2.83 -17.54 -37.12
CA THR A 373 -3.51 -17.92 -35.88
C THR A 373 -3.32 -16.86 -34.81
N GLY A 374 -4.13 -16.91 -33.76
CA GLY A 374 -3.95 -16.05 -32.59
C GLY A 374 -4.16 -14.55 -32.86
N LYS A 375 -5.01 -14.21 -33.80
CA LYS A 375 -5.30 -12.83 -34.12
C LYS A 375 -6.09 -12.15 -33.01
N THR A 376 -5.73 -10.90 -32.72
CA THR A 376 -6.51 -10.02 -31.83
C THR A 376 -7.70 -9.47 -32.59
N ILE A 377 -8.88 -9.57 -31.98
CA ILE A 377 -10.08 -8.96 -32.51
C ILE A 377 -10.49 -7.75 -31.65
N ARG A 378 -11.07 -6.76 -32.30
CA ARG A 378 -11.69 -5.60 -31.64
C ARG A 378 -13.20 -5.72 -31.75
N LEU A 379 -13.83 -5.77 -30.56
CA LEU A 379 -15.28 -5.73 -30.41
C LEU A 379 -15.74 -4.28 -30.28
N THR A 380 -16.83 -3.93 -30.93
CA THR A 380 -17.40 -2.59 -30.88
C THR A 380 -18.64 -2.56 -29.98
N SER A 381 -18.82 -1.46 -29.25
CA SER A 381 -19.95 -1.24 -28.34
C SER A 381 -20.14 -2.32 -27.27
N PRO A 382 -19.07 -2.79 -26.57
CA PRO A 382 -19.21 -3.81 -25.55
C PRO A 382 -20.04 -3.28 -24.38
N ARG A 383 -21.01 -4.04 -23.90
CA ARG A 383 -21.88 -3.70 -22.76
C ARG A 383 -22.20 -4.94 -21.95
N LEU A 384 -22.24 -4.76 -20.63
CA LEU A 384 -22.77 -5.79 -19.75
C LEU A 384 -24.30 -5.86 -19.85
N SER A 385 -24.84 -7.06 -19.81
CA SER A 385 -26.26 -7.38 -19.77
C SER A 385 -26.50 -8.49 -18.75
N GLY A 386 -27.72 -8.59 -18.29
CA GLY A 386 -28.15 -9.51 -17.23
C GLY A 386 -28.77 -8.76 -16.07
N ASN A 387 -29.19 -9.49 -15.04
CA ASN A 387 -29.69 -8.89 -13.81
C ASN A 387 -28.54 -8.19 -13.08
N ASN A 388 -28.84 -7.07 -12.44
CA ASN A 388 -27.83 -6.31 -11.67
C ASN A 388 -26.54 -5.97 -12.46
N ALA A 389 -26.61 -5.84 -13.80
CA ALA A 389 -25.44 -5.52 -14.63
C ALA A 389 -24.70 -4.26 -14.21
N ASN A 390 -25.39 -3.31 -13.56
CA ASN A 390 -24.82 -2.11 -12.97
C ASN A 390 -23.89 -2.38 -11.76
N CYS A 391 -23.97 -3.58 -11.17
CA CYS A 391 -23.12 -4.01 -10.06
C CYS A 391 -21.79 -4.63 -10.52
N TYR A 392 -21.56 -4.68 -11.82
CA TYR A 392 -20.35 -5.21 -12.45
C TYR A 392 -19.61 -4.13 -13.23
N GLU A 393 -18.33 -4.32 -13.39
CA GLU A 393 -17.47 -3.47 -14.22
C GLU A 393 -16.75 -4.32 -15.27
N LEU A 394 -17.01 -4.07 -16.54
CA LEU A 394 -16.29 -4.75 -17.63
C LEU A 394 -14.92 -4.09 -17.80
N LEU A 395 -13.88 -4.88 -17.56
CA LEU A 395 -12.50 -4.42 -17.68
C LEU A 395 -12.02 -4.38 -19.13
N ASN A 396 -10.94 -3.65 -19.36
CA ASN A 396 -10.24 -3.53 -20.65
C ASN A 396 -11.06 -2.90 -21.77
N VAL A 397 -12.10 -2.16 -21.43
CA VAL A 397 -12.84 -1.35 -22.41
C VAL A 397 -12.15 0.00 -22.56
N GLU A 398 -11.68 0.29 -23.77
CA GLU A 398 -11.02 1.55 -24.12
C GLU A 398 -11.77 2.23 -25.27
N GLU A 399 -12.12 3.48 -25.11
CA GLU A 399 -12.81 4.29 -26.14
C GLU A 399 -14.04 3.60 -26.76
N GLY A 400 -14.77 2.80 -25.98
CA GLY A 400 -15.96 2.05 -26.46
C GLY A 400 -15.65 0.79 -27.25
N HIS A 401 -14.42 0.30 -27.16
CA HIS A 401 -13.96 -0.95 -27.77
C HIS A 401 -13.39 -1.91 -26.73
N LEU A 402 -13.41 -3.20 -27.06
CA LEU A 402 -12.78 -4.26 -26.27
C LEU A 402 -11.92 -5.14 -27.18
N ASP A 403 -10.63 -5.18 -26.95
CA ASP A 403 -9.70 -5.99 -27.70
C ASP A 403 -9.53 -7.36 -27.04
N VAL A 404 -9.71 -8.44 -27.81
CA VAL A 404 -9.57 -9.82 -27.35
C VAL A 404 -8.41 -10.47 -28.10
N ALA A 405 -7.32 -10.74 -27.36
CA ALA A 405 -6.13 -11.36 -27.91
C ALA A 405 -6.33 -12.87 -28.19
N ASN A 406 -5.60 -13.39 -29.14
CA ASN A 406 -5.61 -14.82 -29.51
C ASN A 406 -7.00 -15.39 -29.84
N ALA A 407 -7.90 -14.57 -30.35
CA ALA A 407 -9.31 -14.90 -30.49
C ALA A 407 -9.65 -15.53 -31.86
N ALA A 408 -8.93 -15.20 -32.93
CA ALA A 408 -9.34 -15.59 -34.27
C ALA A 408 -8.21 -16.23 -35.09
N THR A 409 -8.61 -17.04 -36.06
CA THR A 409 -7.72 -17.67 -37.05
C THR A 409 -8.22 -17.39 -38.46
N VAL A 410 -7.34 -17.03 -39.37
CA VAL A 410 -7.57 -16.94 -40.79
C VAL A 410 -6.82 -18.07 -41.50
N THR A 411 -7.54 -18.91 -42.19
CA THR A 411 -6.97 -20.03 -42.96
C THR A 411 -6.77 -19.66 -44.42
N LYS A 412 -5.88 -20.40 -45.08
CA LYS A 412 -5.63 -20.21 -46.52
C LYS A 412 -6.87 -20.44 -47.35
N ARG A 413 -6.99 -19.67 -48.41
CA ARG A 413 -8.01 -19.86 -49.45
C ARG A 413 -7.46 -20.69 -50.59
N THR A 414 -8.17 -21.71 -51.00
CA THR A 414 -7.70 -22.65 -52.04
C THR A 414 -7.99 -22.12 -53.44
N LEU A 415 -7.00 -22.06 -54.30
CA LEU A 415 -7.14 -21.79 -55.71
C LEU A 415 -6.75 -23.06 -56.50
N ASN A 416 -7.68 -23.51 -57.35
CA ASN A 416 -7.43 -24.62 -58.26
C ASN A 416 -6.83 -24.06 -59.53
N VAL A 417 -5.66 -24.59 -59.92
CA VAL A 417 -4.92 -24.13 -61.09
C VAL A 417 -4.72 -25.28 -62.08
N GLU A 418 -5.08 -25.04 -63.30
CA GLU A 418 -4.71 -25.88 -64.42
C GLU A 418 -3.44 -25.36 -65.09
N VAL A 419 -2.53 -26.25 -65.38
CA VAL A 419 -1.25 -25.96 -66.04
C VAL A 419 -1.31 -26.56 -67.45
N ALA A 420 -1.06 -25.74 -68.47
CA ALA A 420 -0.93 -26.19 -69.84
C ALA A 420 0.45 -25.82 -70.39
N TYR A 421 1.08 -26.69 -71.14
CA TYR A 421 2.35 -26.43 -71.78
C TYR A 421 2.17 -26.14 -73.27
N ASP A 422 3.03 -25.27 -73.79
CA ASP A 422 3.11 -25.00 -75.22
C ASP A 422 3.66 -26.17 -76.03
N VAL A 423 4.46 -27.03 -75.40
CA VAL A 423 5.01 -28.25 -75.97
C VAL A 423 5.04 -29.40 -74.96
N ASP A 424 4.85 -30.64 -75.43
CA ASP A 424 4.83 -31.86 -74.59
C ASP A 424 6.23 -32.40 -74.29
N SER A 425 7.23 -31.90 -74.98
CA SER A 425 8.64 -32.31 -74.81
C SER A 425 9.61 -31.17 -75.16
N VAL A 426 10.76 -31.18 -74.51
CA VAL A 426 11.87 -30.28 -74.78
C VAL A 426 13.13 -31.07 -75.04
N LEU A 427 14.05 -30.51 -75.79
CA LEU A 427 15.37 -31.12 -76.02
C LEU A 427 16.29 -30.94 -74.80
N PHE A 428 17.15 -31.90 -74.57
CA PHE A 428 18.16 -31.80 -73.51
C PHE A 428 19.01 -30.52 -73.63
N GLY A 429 19.13 -29.77 -72.52
CA GLY A 429 19.86 -28.53 -72.50
C GLY A 429 19.01 -27.28 -72.89
N GLN A 430 17.81 -27.47 -73.28
CA GLN A 430 16.86 -26.39 -73.52
C GLN A 430 16.18 -25.95 -72.19
N ASP A 431 15.56 -24.81 -72.23
CA ASP A 431 14.74 -24.33 -71.10
C ASP A 431 13.47 -25.18 -70.96
N SER A 432 12.84 -25.16 -69.81
CA SER A 432 11.54 -25.81 -69.60
C SER A 432 10.49 -25.24 -70.56
N PRO A 433 9.44 -26.00 -70.88
CA PRO A 433 8.34 -25.48 -71.70
C PRO A 433 7.77 -24.20 -71.13
N GLU A 434 7.32 -23.32 -71.97
CA GLU A 434 6.43 -22.23 -71.54
C GLU A 434 5.14 -22.84 -71.00
N CYS A 435 4.66 -22.31 -69.90
CA CYS A 435 3.40 -22.78 -69.33
C CYS A 435 2.40 -21.67 -69.17
N THR A 436 1.19 -22.00 -69.47
CA THR A 436 0.00 -21.16 -69.17
C THR A 436 -0.67 -21.68 -67.93
N LEU A 437 -0.95 -20.79 -66.99
CA LEU A 437 -1.66 -21.08 -65.74
C LEU A 437 -3.06 -20.53 -65.88
N THR A 438 -4.06 -21.36 -65.58
CA THR A 438 -5.45 -20.94 -65.57
C THR A 438 -6.07 -21.29 -64.23
N ILE A 439 -6.64 -20.31 -63.55
CA ILE A 439 -7.41 -20.54 -62.32
C ILE A 439 -8.75 -21.10 -62.75
N THR A 440 -9.09 -22.33 -62.32
CA THR A 440 -10.32 -23.01 -62.71
C THR A 440 -11.49 -22.69 -61.77
N ASN A 441 -11.20 -22.07 -60.66
CA ASN A 441 -12.21 -21.55 -59.69
C ASN A 441 -12.02 -20.04 -59.45
N PRO A 442 -12.12 -19.19 -60.44
CA PRO A 442 -11.80 -17.75 -60.30
C PRO A 442 -12.68 -17.04 -59.28
N ASP A 443 -13.94 -17.52 -59.10
CA ASP A 443 -14.83 -17.00 -58.07
C ASP A 443 -14.31 -17.21 -56.65
N ASN A 444 -13.32 -18.07 -56.47
CA ASN A 444 -12.68 -18.33 -55.20
C ASN A 444 -11.52 -17.34 -54.89
N ILE A 445 -11.21 -16.41 -55.77
CA ILE A 445 -10.31 -15.31 -55.47
C ILE A 445 -11.01 -14.37 -54.47
N ALA A 446 -10.32 -14.02 -53.38
CA ALA A 446 -10.91 -13.17 -52.36
C ALA A 446 -11.28 -11.80 -52.92
N GLN A 447 -12.49 -11.35 -52.62
CA GLN A 447 -12.99 -10.08 -53.17
C GLN A 447 -12.62 -8.90 -52.26
N GLY A 448 -12.63 -9.09 -50.95
CA GLY A 448 -12.43 -7.99 -50.01
C GLY A 448 -13.48 -6.91 -50.14
N ASN A 449 -13.21 -5.75 -49.55
CA ASN A 449 -14.16 -4.63 -49.60
C ASN A 449 -14.20 -3.91 -50.95
N ASN A 450 -13.14 -4.03 -51.78
CA ASN A 450 -12.97 -3.26 -53.02
C ASN A 450 -12.76 -4.13 -54.24
N ASN A 451 -12.82 -5.44 -54.14
CA ASN A 451 -12.53 -6.42 -55.21
C ASN A 451 -11.14 -6.27 -55.87
N GLU A 452 -10.19 -5.60 -55.19
CA GLU A 452 -8.87 -5.28 -55.76
C GLU A 452 -8.07 -6.54 -56.14
N GLU A 453 -8.04 -7.54 -55.26
CA GLU A 453 -7.37 -8.81 -55.57
C GLU A 453 -8.02 -9.56 -56.72
N GLN A 454 -9.35 -9.64 -56.72
CA GLN A 454 -10.08 -10.30 -57.81
C GLN A 454 -9.81 -9.63 -59.15
N ASN A 455 -9.81 -8.32 -59.19
CA ASN A 455 -9.53 -7.56 -60.41
C ASN A 455 -8.10 -7.76 -60.88
N ALA A 456 -7.12 -7.70 -59.96
CA ALA A 456 -5.69 -7.87 -60.28
C ALA A 456 -5.38 -9.29 -60.76
N TYR A 457 -5.91 -10.29 -60.08
CA TYR A 457 -5.57 -11.69 -60.33
C TYR A 457 -6.34 -12.28 -61.50
N ALA A 458 -7.56 -11.81 -61.77
CA ALA A 458 -8.31 -12.22 -62.94
C ALA A 458 -7.72 -11.68 -64.25
N ALA A 459 -7.02 -10.53 -64.19
CA ALA A 459 -6.40 -9.94 -65.40
C ALA A 459 -5.22 -10.73 -65.93
N ASP A 460 -4.35 -11.22 -65.05
CA ASP A 460 -3.23 -12.09 -65.46
C ASP A 460 -2.75 -12.99 -64.29
N PRO A 461 -3.25 -14.24 -64.22
CA PRO A 461 -2.83 -15.21 -63.19
C PRO A 461 -1.32 -15.51 -63.23
N ASN A 462 -0.66 -15.28 -64.36
CA ASN A 462 0.77 -15.62 -64.50
C ASN A 462 1.71 -14.62 -63.78
N THR A 463 1.23 -13.44 -63.46
CA THR A 463 2.07 -12.41 -62.81
C THR A 463 2.24 -12.60 -61.31
N PHE A 464 1.33 -13.27 -60.62
CA PHE A 464 1.40 -13.46 -59.16
C PHE A 464 1.74 -14.87 -58.70
N MET A 465 1.90 -15.85 -59.62
CA MET A 465 2.28 -17.20 -59.29
C MET A 465 3.76 -17.46 -59.64
N THR A 466 4.50 -17.99 -58.70
CA THR A 466 5.84 -18.46 -58.91
C THR A 466 5.76 -19.88 -59.49
N ARG A 467 6.59 -20.18 -60.50
CA ARG A 467 6.65 -21.49 -61.13
C ARG A 467 7.90 -22.20 -60.69
N TYR A 468 7.75 -23.43 -60.23
CA TYR A 468 8.87 -24.28 -59.83
C TYR A 468 8.89 -25.53 -60.71
N LEU A 469 10.09 -25.86 -61.15
CA LEU A 469 10.34 -27.11 -61.92
C LEU A 469 10.50 -28.28 -60.95
N GLY A 470 9.69 -29.29 -61.06
CA GLY A 470 9.79 -30.55 -60.30
C GLY A 470 10.22 -31.72 -61.13
N LEU A 471 10.91 -32.67 -60.51
CA LEU A 471 11.36 -33.91 -61.12
C LEU A 471 10.86 -35.11 -60.28
N ASN A 472 10.08 -36.03 -60.92
CA ASN A 472 9.64 -37.27 -60.31
C ASN A 472 9.05 -37.16 -58.90
N ASN A 473 8.14 -36.23 -58.71
CA ASN A 473 7.49 -35.95 -57.44
C ASN A 473 8.44 -35.48 -56.30
N LYS A 474 9.65 -35.11 -56.56
CA LYS A 474 10.56 -34.51 -55.60
C LYS A 474 10.43 -32.99 -55.66
N ASP A 475 10.30 -32.38 -54.48
CA ASP A 475 10.15 -30.93 -54.33
C ASP A 475 11.48 -30.18 -54.46
N ALA A 476 12.23 -30.40 -55.55
CA ALA A 476 13.40 -29.63 -55.93
C ALA A 476 12.98 -28.55 -56.92
N TRP A 477 12.73 -27.32 -56.39
CA TRP A 477 12.15 -26.22 -57.15
C TRP A 477 13.18 -25.18 -57.52
N GLU A 478 13.45 -24.99 -58.77
CA GLU A 478 14.18 -23.85 -59.29
C GLU A 478 13.48 -23.29 -60.53
N THR A 479 13.20 -21.99 -60.50
CA THR A 479 12.65 -21.30 -61.68
C THR A 479 13.73 -21.12 -62.75
N ASN A 480 13.38 -21.29 -64.01
CA ASN A 480 14.22 -21.04 -65.18
C ASN A 480 15.48 -21.90 -65.27
N ARG A 481 15.46 -23.12 -64.76
CA ARG A 481 16.58 -24.02 -64.86
C ARG A 481 16.61 -24.73 -66.21
N LYS A 482 17.79 -24.77 -66.83
CA LYS A 482 18.02 -25.62 -68.00
C LYS A 482 18.03 -27.09 -67.60
N ILE A 483 17.47 -27.93 -68.41
CA ILE A 483 17.31 -29.35 -68.14
C ILE A 483 18.50 -30.11 -68.69
N TYR A 484 19.40 -30.58 -67.81
CA TYR A 484 20.62 -31.31 -68.16
C TYR A 484 20.59 -32.82 -67.79
N SER A 485 19.53 -33.34 -67.28
CA SER A 485 19.42 -34.75 -67.00
C SER A 485 18.08 -35.31 -67.49
N SER A 486 18.17 -36.49 -68.08
CA SER A 486 17.03 -37.24 -68.58
C SER A 486 17.17 -38.70 -68.15
N PRO A 487 16.94 -39.01 -66.85
CA PRO A 487 16.90 -40.39 -66.39
C PRO A 487 15.83 -41.17 -67.13
N ALA A 488 16.07 -42.48 -67.37
CA ALA A 488 15.06 -43.33 -67.97
C ALA A 488 13.77 -43.28 -67.14
N ASN A 489 12.62 -43.03 -67.76
CA ASN A 489 11.29 -42.85 -67.15
C ASN A 489 11.14 -41.61 -66.29
N ALA A 490 12.04 -40.63 -66.37
CA ALA A 490 11.89 -39.36 -65.70
C ALA A 490 10.82 -38.52 -66.40
N TYR A 491 10.05 -37.79 -65.60
CA TYR A 491 9.13 -36.79 -66.09
C TYR A 491 9.30 -35.50 -65.31
N TYR A 492 8.99 -34.42 -65.92
CA TYR A 492 9.06 -33.09 -65.33
C TYR A 492 7.66 -32.50 -65.27
N TYR A 493 7.47 -31.60 -64.36
CA TYR A 493 6.24 -30.85 -64.23
C TYR A 493 6.52 -29.45 -63.67
N ILE A 494 5.66 -28.52 -63.93
CA ILE A 494 5.72 -27.20 -63.35
C ILE A 494 4.62 -27.11 -62.29
N ARG A 495 5.04 -26.66 -61.11
CA ARG A 495 4.13 -26.43 -60.00
C ARG A 495 4.02 -24.94 -59.72
N PRO A 496 2.85 -24.34 -59.86
CA PRO A 496 2.67 -22.97 -59.45
C PRO A 496 2.49 -22.88 -57.95
N THR A 497 2.98 -21.82 -57.37
CA THR A 497 2.72 -21.42 -55.97
C THR A 497 2.39 -19.95 -55.92
N PHE A 498 1.63 -19.52 -54.89
CA PHE A 498 1.29 -18.12 -54.69
C PHE A 498 2.46 -17.41 -54.04
N ALA A 499 3.09 -16.46 -54.75
CA ALA A 499 4.38 -15.90 -54.35
C ALA A 499 4.28 -14.72 -53.37
N SER A 500 3.16 -14.03 -53.26
CA SER A 500 3.19 -12.66 -52.71
C SER A 500 2.77 -12.53 -51.25
N ASN A 501 1.91 -13.36 -50.69
CA ASN A 501 1.39 -13.10 -49.34
C ASN A 501 1.06 -14.33 -48.48
N GLY A 502 1.23 -15.54 -48.99
CA GLY A 502 0.92 -16.77 -48.23
C GLY A 502 -0.58 -16.97 -47.89
N ASN A 503 -1.45 -16.15 -48.41
CA ASN A 503 -2.90 -16.19 -48.12
C ASN A 503 -3.67 -17.21 -48.91
N TYR A 504 -3.04 -17.76 -49.93
CA TYR A 504 -3.66 -18.78 -50.80
C TYR A 504 -2.88 -20.09 -50.75
N GLU A 505 -3.61 -21.15 -50.96
CA GLU A 505 -3.09 -22.47 -51.25
C GLU A 505 -3.44 -22.81 -52.69
N VAL A 506 -2.41 -23.10 -53.49
CA VAL A 506 -2.58 -23.49 -54.90
C VAL A 506 -2.65 -25.01 -54.98
N VAL A 507 -3.72 -25.52 -55.59
CA VAL A 507 -3.92 -26.95 -55.86
C VAL A 507 -3.91 -27.18 -57.35
N VAL A 508 -3.02 -28.05 -57.81
CA VAL A 508 -2.96 -28.54 -59.17
C VAL A 508 -3.37 -29.99 -59.14
N ALA A 509 -4.57 -30.33 -59.60
CA ALA A 509 -5.14 -31.67 -59.46
C ALA A 509 -4.41 -32.70 -60.29
N ASN A 510 -3.80 -32.58 -61.25
CA ASN A 510 -2.99 -33.51 -62.03
C ASN A 510 -2.02 -32.69 -62.90
N PRO A 511 -0.87 -32.27 -62.33
CA PRO A 511 0.05 -31.44 -63.06
C PRO A 511 0.49 -32.21 -64.34
N PRO A 512 0.32 -31.61 -65.51
CA PRO A 512 0.73 -32.23 -66.75
C PRO A 512 2.24 -32.44 -66.71
N LYS A 513 2.68 -33.49 -67.35
CA LYS A 513 4.09 -33.87 -67.40
C LYS A 513 4.59 -33.55 -68.78
N PHE A 514 5.86 -33.12 -68.84
CA PHE A 514 6.56 -33.05 -70.13
C PHE A 514 7.81 -33.92 -70.09
N SER A 515 8.22 -34.37 -71.25
CA SER A 515 9.40 -35.23 -71.40
C SER A 515 10.59 -34.43 -71.91
N VAL A 516 11.78 -34.94 -71.60
CA VAL A 516 13.02 -34.43 -72.17
C VAL A 516 13.55 -35.45 -73.17
N THR A 517 13.65 -35.03 -74.42
CA THR A 517 14.14 -35.86 -75.49
C THR A 517 15.59 -35.48 -75.82
N ARG A 518 16.40 -36.46 -76.27
CA ARG A 518 17.67 -36.17 -76.87
C ARG A 518 17.50 -36.06 -78.39
N GLU A 519 18.24 -35.15 -79.04
CA GLU A 519 18.34 -35.22 -80.48
C GLU A 519 18.78 -36.61 -80.88
N SER A 520 18.07 -37.25 -81.79
CA SER A 520 18.49 -38.49 -82.38
C SER A 520 19.79 -38.19 -83.20
N SER A 521 20.92 -38.54 -82.64
CA SER A 521 22.14 -38.42 -83.39
C SER A 521 22.13 -39.46 -84.54
N ASP A 522 22.01 -39.00 -85.74
CA ASP A 522 22.43 -39.77 -86.86
C ASP A 522 23.95 -40.02 -86.76
N GLY A 523 24.32 -40.78 -85.78
CA GLY A 523 25.53 -41.57 -85.74
C GLY A 523 26.88 -40.88 -85.42
N HIS A 524 26.97 -39.61 -85.04
CA HIS A 524 28.33 -39.04 -84.94
C HIS A 524 28.64 -38.10 -83.76
N PHE A 525 27.91 -38.16 -82.67
CA PHE A 525 28.38 -37.51 -81.45
C PHE A 525 28.42 -38.49 -80.27
N SER A 526 29.59 -39.00 -80.00
CA SER A 526 29.85 -39.53 -78.65
C SER A 526 30.00 -38.36 -77.69
N ILE A 527 29.02 -38.08 -76.92
CA ILE A 527 29.18 -37.20 -75.77
C ILE A 527 29.96 -37.96 -74.71
N LYS A 528 31.26 -37.67 -74.64
CA LYS A 528 32.07 -38.12 -73.51
C LYS A 528 31.52 -37.40 -72.27
N GLU A 529 30.89 -38.15 -71.41
CA GLU A 529 30.45 -37.64 -70.14
C GLU A 529 31.72 -37.19 -69.38
N THR A 530 32.05 -35.95 -69.41
CA THR A 530 33.01 -35.36 -68.47
C THR A 530 32.23 -35.17 -67.20
N ALA A 531 32.48 -36.04 -66.26
CA ALA A 531 31.99 -35.80 -64.90
C ALA A 531 32.55 -34.47 -64.46
N VAL A 532 31.74 -33.42 -64.58
CA VAL A 532 31.96 -32.17 -63.89
C VAL A 532 31.56 -32.47 -62.44
N GLY A 533 32.62 -32.46 -61.60
CA GLY A 533 32.46 -32.77 -60.18
C GLY A 533 31.26 -32.09 -59.54
N GLY A 534 30.67 -32.87 -58.72
CA GLY A 534 29.45 -32.41 -57.99
C GLY A 534 29.66 -31.10 -57.26
N TYR A 535 28.60 -30.36 -57.19
CA TYR A 535 28.32 -29.39 -56.16
C TYR A 535 27.16 -29.88 -55.30
#